data_a36e8ae0efe8aa8219869ba81a61949f
#
_entry.id   a36e8ae0efe8aa8219869ba81a61949f
#
_cell.length_a   1.000
_cell.length_b   1.000
_cell.length_c   1.000
_cell.angle_alpha   90.00
_cell.angle_beta   90.00
_cell.angle_gamma   90.00
#
_symmetry.space_group_name_H-M   'P 1'
#
loop_
_entity.id
_entity.type
_entity.pdbx_description
1 polymer ?
#
loop_
_entity_poly.entity_id
_entity_poly.type
_entity_poly.pdbx_seq_one_letter_code
_entity_poly.pdbx_strand_id
1 'polypeptide(L)'
;MSFAANLEQGKAGESAIARWLIRRGVSVLPVYEKIIDEGKGPQVFQIGRSVIAPDLCVFGKAGVCWVEAKHKEAFTLWRKGGNVFETGIDRRHWRDYCTIRDSIGLPVWLLFLHRGGQAKDSPPSPAGLFGSEIQDLRANVSHESELWGSSGMIYWTRTVDGGPLQLLAAYDKVVLANEKAETRRQTPPERNA
;
A
#
# COMPACT_ATOMS: atom_id res chain seq x y z
N MET A 1 -4.21 -9.06 -17.59
CA MET A 1 -4.68 -9.83 -16.41
C MET A 1 -6.17 -9.61 -16.25
N SER A 2 -6.92 -10.62 -15.77
CA SER A 2 -8.35 -10.46 -15.46
C SER A 2 -8.54 -9.68 -14.16
N PHE A 3 -9.74 -9.11 -13.96
CA PHE A 3 -10.09 -8.40 -12.72
C PHE A 3 -9.92 -9.29 -11.47
N ALA A 4 -10.32 -10.56 -11.55
CA ALA A 4 -10.16 -11.53 -10.46
C ALA A 4 -8.69 -11.76 -10.08
N ALA A 5 -7.79 -11.92 -11.06
CA ALA A 5 -6.36 -12.07 -10.81
C ALA A 5 -5.74 -10.81 -10.15
N ASN A 6 -6.17 -9.63 -10.56
CA ASN A 6 -5.72 -8.38 -9.94
C ASN A 6 -6.18 -8.25 -8.48
N LEU A 7 -7.40 -8.69 -8.17
CA LEU A 7 -7.95 -8.68 -6.81
C LEU A 7 -7.20 -9.66 -5.88
N GLU A 8 -6.94 -10.89 -6.36
CA GLU A 8 -6.14 -11.87 -5.60
C GLU A 8 -4.71 -11.38 -5.35
N GLN A 9 -4.08 -10.79 -6.38
CA GLN A 9 -2.76 -10.18 -6.24
C GLN A 9 -2.76 -9.04 -5.21
N GLY A 10 -3.79 -8.21 -5.18
CA GLY A 10 -3.97 -7.15 -4.19
C GLY A 10 -4.01 -7.73 -2.77
N LYS A 11 -4.89 -8.68 -2.51
CA LYS A 11 -5.03 -9.36 -1.20
C LYS A 11 -3.74 -10.05 -0.73
N ALA A 12 -3.00 -10.68 -1.64
CA ALA A 12 -1.71 -11.31 -1.31
C ALA A 12 -0.68 -10.26 -0.88
N GLY A 13 -0.65 -9.10 -1.55
CA GLY A 13 0.24 -7.99 -1.20
C GLY A 13 -0.11 -7.35 0.15
N GLU A 14 -1.38 -7.09 0.41
CA GLU A 14 -1.86 -6.58 1.70
C GLU A 14 -1.48 -7.52 2.85
N SER A 15 -1.71 -8.82 2.67
CA SER A 15 -1.33 -9.85 3.64
C SER A 15 0.18 -9.89 3.89
N ALA A 16 1.00 -9.76 2.85
CA ALA A 16 2.45 -9.74 2.97
C ALA A 16 2.94 -8.51 3.77
N ILE A 17 2.39 -7.33 3.49
CA ILE A 17 2.68 -6.10 4.20
C ILE A 17 2.24 -6.19 5.66
N ALA A 18 1.02 -6.68 5.94
CA ALA A 18 0.53 -6.86 7.30
C ALA A 18 1.43 -7.79 8.13
N ARG A 19 1.84 -8.94 7.57
CA ARG A 19 2.77 -9.88 8.23
C ARG A 19 4.17 -9.28 8.43
N TRP A 20 4.65 -8.49 7.46
CA TRP A 20 5.91 -7.78 7.60
C TRP A 20 5.88 -6.78 8.78
N LEU A 21 4.79 -6.02 8.92
CA LEU A 21 4.56 -5.10 10.05
C LEU A 21 4.53 -5.86 11.38
N ILE A 22 3.77 -6.97 11.48
CA ILE A 22 3.68 -7.80 12.69
C ILE A 22 5.08 -8.31 13.12
N ARG A 23 5.92 -8.74 12.17
CA ARG A 23 7.29 -9.18 12.48
C ARG A 23 8.20 -8.06 12.98
N ARG A 24 7.86 -6.80 12.72
CA ARG A 24 8.55 -5.64 13.27
C ARG A 24 8.04 -5.23 14.66
N GLY A 25 7.17 -6.04 15.26
CA GLY A 25 6.72 -5.88 16.62
C GLY A 25 5.55 -4.91 16.80
N VAL A 26 4.80 -4.62 15.74
CA VAL A 26 3.57 -3.83 15.83
C VAL A 26 2.33 -4.72 15.71
N SER A 27 1.22 -4.32 16.33
CA SER A 27 -0.08 -4.98 16.17
C SER A 27 -0.79 -4.39 14.96
N VAL A 28 -1.43 -5.25 14.18
CA VAL A 28 -2.14 -4.87 12.95
C VAL A 28 -3.59 -5.30 13.05
N LEU A 29 -4.50 -4.36 12.83
CA LEU A 29 -5.94 -4.59 12.69
C LEU A 29 -6.31 -4.38 11.22
N PRO A 30 -6.60 -5.45 10.45
CA PRO A 30 -7.14 -5.31 9.10
C PRO A 30 -8.53 -4.68 9.14
N VAL A 31 -8.75 -3.74 8.23
CA VAL A 31 -10.05 -3.06 8.10
C VAL A 31 -10.85 -3.78 7.02
N TYR A 32 -11.94 -4.41 7.42
CA TYR A 32 -12.83 -5.14 6.52
C TYR A 32 -14.07 -4.33 6.21
N GLU A 33 -14.58 -4.52 5.00
CA GLU A 33 -15.87 -4.00 4.61
C GLU A 33 -16.96 -4.61 5.49
N LYS A 34 -17.76 -3.74 6.15
CA LYS A 34 -19.07 -4.09 6.68
C LYS A 34 -20.10 -3.37 5.84
N ILE A 35 -21.16 -4.07 5.46
CA ILE A 35 -22.29 -3.49 4.77
C ILE A 35 -23.06 -2.66 5.82
N ILE A 36 -22.69 -1.37 5.94
CA ILE A 36 -23.49 -0.39 6.69
C ILE A 36 -24.41 0.31 5.70
N ASP A 37 -23.87 0.64 4.53
CA ASP A 37 -24.60 1.07 3.34
C ASP A 37 -24.00 0.33 2.14
N GLU A 38 -24.65 0.34 0.96
CA GLU A 38 -24.19 -0.34 -0.27
C GLU A 38 -22.91 0.27 -0.88
N GLY A 39 -21.97 0.68 -0.02
CA GLY A 39 -20.66 1.22 -0.41
C GLY A 39 -19.68 0.13 -0.80
N LYS A 40 -18.71 0.48 -1.64
CA LYS A 40 -17.62 -0.41 -2.08
C LYS A 40 -16.39 -0.17 -1.21
N GLY A 41 -16.00 -1.17 -0.43
CA GLY A 41 -14.82 -1.19 0.41
C GLY A 41 -15.06 -0.61 1.83
N PRO A 42 -14.06 -0.77 2.75
CA PRO A 42 -14.17 -0.27 4.10
C PRO A 42 -14.24 1.26 4.10
N GLN A 43 -15.07 1.81 4.99
CA GLN A 43 -15.32 3.25 5.04
C GLN A 43 -15.20 3.80 6.46
N VAL A 44 -14.76 5.05 6.55
CA VAL A 44 -14.88 5.89 7.75
C VAL A 44 -16.11 6.78 7.57
N PHE A 45 -17.07 6.62 8.45
CA PHE A 45 -18.31 7.42 8.46
C PHE A 45 -18.11 8.68 9.29
N GLN A 46 -18.42 9.82 8.71
CA GLN A 46 -18.36 11.14 9.33
C GLN A 46 -19.73 11.84 9.18
N ILE A 47 -19.96 12.92 9.91
CA ILE A 47 -21.19 13.70 9.77
C ILE A 47 -21.31 14.21 8.33
N GLY A 48 -22.35 13.77 7.65
CA GLY A 48 -22.70 14.19 6.28
C GLY A 48 -21.87 13.56 5.15
N ARG A 49 -20.93 12.63 5.44
CA ARG A 49 -20.15 11.94 4.39
C ARG A 49 -19.53 10.63 4.88
N SER A 50 -19.16 9.78 3.93
CA SER A 50 -18.23 8.67 4.17
C SER A 50 -17.02 8.79 3.24
N VAL A 51 -15.88 8.28 3.69
CA VAL A 51 -14.62 8.25 2.93
C VAL A 51 -14.04 6.85 2.98
N ILE A 52 -13.33 6.44 1.93
CA ILE A 52 -12.68 5.12 1.86
C ILE A 52 -11.60 5.05 2.95
N ALA A 53 -11.68 4.02 3.80
CA ALA A 53 -10.67 3.78 4.83
C ALA A 53 -9.43 3.12 4.23
N PRO A 54 -8.22 3.39 4.77
CA PRO A 54 -7.03 2.58 4.48
C PRO A 54 -7.20 1.13 4.97
N ASP A 55 -6.43 0.21 4.37
CA ASP A 55 -6.56 -1.24 4.56
C ASP A 55 -6.27 -1.73 5.98
N LEU A 56 -5.39 -1.05 6.73
CA LEU A 56 -4.90 -1.49 8.03
C LEU A 56 -4.89 -0.34 9.05
N CYS A 57 -5.22 -0.66 10.30
CA CYS A 57 -4.91 0.16 11.47
C CYS A 57 -3.76 -0.49 12.23
N VAL A 58 -2.69 0.24 12.50
CA VAL A 58 -1.44 -0.27 13.07
C VAL A 58 -1.17 0.40 14.42
N PHE A 59 -0.87 -0.42 15.43
CA PHE A 59 -0.61 0.00 16.81
C PHE A 59 0.85 -0.33 17.15
N GLY A 60 1.65 0.70 17.37
CA GLY A 60 3.06 0.57 17.75
C GLY A 60 3.41 1.38 18.99
N LYS A 61 4.66 1.28 19.44
CA LYS A 61 5.15 2.06 20.59
C LYS A 61 5.07 3.57 20.35
N ALA A 62 5.18 4.00 19.10
CA ALA A 62 5.08 5.41 18.71
C ALA A 62 3.64 5.90 18.58
N GLY A 63 2.64 5.04 18.77
CA GLY A 63 1.23 5.38 18.67
C GLY A 63 0.49 4.54 17.62
N VAL A 64 -0.60 5.11 17.11
CA VAL A 64 -1.50 4.49 16.13
C VAL A 64 -1.36 5.20 14.79
N CYS A 65 -1.37 4.45 13.69
CA CYS A 65 -1.43 5.00 12.35
C CYS A 65 -2.31 4.15 11.42
N TRP A 66 -2.76 4.75 10.35
CA TRP A 66 -3.39 4.07 9.23
C TRP A 66 -2.34 3.66 8.20
N VAL A 67 -2.57 2.54 7.54
CA VAL A 67 -1.70 2.07 6.44
C VAL A 67 -2.58 1.62 5.28
N GLU A 68 -2.34 2.21 4.14
CA GLU A 68 -2.82 1.73 2.84
C GLU A 68 -1.74 0.87 2.21
N ALA A 69 -2.10 -0.34 1.79
CA ALA A 69 -1.20 -1.32 1.21
C ALA A 69 -1.49 -1.51 -0.29
N LYS A 70 -0.51 -1.29 -1.14
CA LYS A 70 -0.62 -1.49 -2.58
C LYS A 70 0.40 -2.48 -3.10
N HIS A 71 -0.06 -3.50 -3.80
CA HIS A 71 0.80 -4.42 -4.53
C HIS A 71 0.88 -4.02 -6.01
N LYS A 72 2.08 -3.80 -6.49
CA LYS A 72 2.36 -3.34 -7.85
C LYS A 72 3.35 -4.28 -8.55
N GLU A 73 3.13 -4.52 -9.83
CA GLU A 73 4.05 -5.32 -10.64
C GLU A 73 5.37 -4.60 -10.84
N ALA A 74 5.31 -3.34 -11.28
CA ALA A 74 6.47 -2.51 -11.59
C ALA A 74 6.20 -1.04 -11.30
N PHE A 75 7.26 -0.25 -11.12
CA PHE A 75 7.20 1.19 -11.27
C PHE A 75 6.96 1.56 -12.74
N THR A 76 6.35 2.71 -12.96
CA THR A 76 6.27 3.33 -14.28
C THR A 76 7.48 4.24 -14.50
N LEU A 77 8.05 4.25 -15.70
CA LEU A 77 9.12 5.18 -16.06
C LEU A 77 8.53 6.48 -16.58
N TRP A 78 8.68 7.55 -15.84
CA TRP A 78 8.25 8.88 -16.26
C TRP A 78 9.32 9.58 -17.09
N ARG A 79 9.22 9.44 -18.41
CA ARG A 79 10.23 9.98 -19.35
C ARG A 79 10.26 11.50 -19.37
N LYS A 80 9.09 12.15 -19.30
CA LYS A 80 8.97 13.63 -19.29
C LYS A 80 9.57 14.27 -18.04
N GLY A 81 9.63 13.53 -16.92
CA GLY A 81 10.22 13.96 -15.67
C GLY A 81 11.69 13.57 -15.50
N GLY A 82 12.42 13.26 -16.60
CA GLY A 82 13.85 12.94 -16.52
C GLY A 82 14.17 11.44 -16.38
N ASN A 83 13.28 10.55 -16.87
CA ASN A 83 13.44 9.09 -16.78
C ASN A 83 13.49 8.55 -15.34
N VAL A 84 12.66 9.08 -14.46
CA VAL A 84 12.54 8.65 -13.07
C VAL A 84 11.48 7.57 -12.91
N PHE A 85 11.68 6.65 -11.97
CA PHE A 85 10.68 5.65 -11.61
C PHE A 85 9.66 6.23 -10.64
N GLU A 86 8.39 6.04 -10.95
CA GLU A 86 7.27 6.52 -10.16
C GLU A 86 6.21 5.45 -9.93
N THR A 87 5.41 5.62 -8.90
CA THR A 87 4.19 4.87 -8.64
C THR A 87 3.10 5.81 -8.17
N GLY A 88 1.85 5.38 -8.27
CA GLY A 88 0.73 6.24 -7.92
C GLY A 88 -0.52 5.48 -7.50
N ILE A 89 -1.49 6.25 -7.06
CA ILE A 89 -2.84 5.78 -6.73
C ILE A 89 -3.90 6.65 -7.41
N ASP A 90 -5.13 6.15 -7.45
CA ASP A 90 -6.29 6.89 -7.91
C ASP A 90 -6.51 8.16 -7.06
N ARG A 91 -6.79 9.30 -7.70
CA ARG A 91 -6.98 10.61 -7.04
C ARG A 91 -8.13 10.61 -6.05
N ARG A 92 -9.18 9.79 -6.27
CA ARG A 92 -10.28 9.65 -5.33
C ARG A 92 -9.78 9.07 -4.01
N HIS A 93 -9.05 7.95 -4.04
CA HIS A 93 -8.46 7.34 -2.85
C HIS A 93 -7.49 8.30 -2.15
N TRP A 94 -6.66 9.00 -2.91
CA TRP A 94 -5.78 10.02 -2.36
C TRP A 94 -6.53 11.09 -1.55
N ARG A 95 -7.63 11.64 -2.11
CA ARG A 95 -8.45 12.64 -1.42
C ARG A 95 -9.07 12.10 -0.14
N ASP A 96 -9.54 10.86 -0.16
CA ASP A 96 -10.15 10.20 0.98
C ASP A 96 -9.11 10.00 2.10
N TYR A 97 -7.89 9.53 1.78
CA TYR A 97 -6.82 9.35 2.77
C TYR A 97 -6.31 10.68 3.34
N CYS A 98 -6.20 11.71 2.52
CA CYS A 98 -5.93 13.07 2.99
C CYS A 98 -7.01 13.55 3.96
N THR A 99 -8.28 13.31 3.63
CA THR A 99 -9.41 13.67 4.48
C THR A 99 -9.35 12.95 5.83
N ILE A 100 -9.03 11.65 5.84
CA ILE A 100 -8.85 10.87 7.08
C ILE A 100 -7.71 11.45 7.91
N ARG A 101 -6.56 11.72 7.28
CA ARG A 101 -5.41 12.32 7.97
C ARG A 101 -5.76 13.65 8.64
N ASP A 102 -6.45 14.51 7.92
CA ASP A 102 -6.79 15.86 8.38
C ASP A 102 -7.90 15.85 9.45
N SER A 103 -8.88 14.95 9.35
CA SER A 103 -10.03 14.91 10.26
C SER A 103 -9.79 14.07 11.52
N ILE A 104 -9.01 12.99 11.45
CA ILE A 104 -8.74 12.10 12.58
C ILE A 104 -7.43 12.48 13.30
N GLY A 105 -6.50 13.12 12.58
CA GLY A 105 -5.19 13.52 13.13
C GLY A 105 -4.16 12.40 13.24
N LEU A 106 -4.53 11.14 12.92
CA LEU A 106 -3.60 10.02 12.91
C LEU A 106 -2.77 10.00 11.63
N PRO A 107 -1.47 9.63 11.68
CA PRO A 107 -0.66 9.43 10.49
C PRO A 107 -1.29 8.41 9.53
N VAL A 108 -1.18 8.67 8.23
CA VAL A 108 -1.60 7.75 7.18
C VAL A 108 -0.38 7.45 6.31
N TRP A 109 -0.01 6.18 6.24
CA TRP A 109 1.11 5.70 5.43
C TRP A 109 0.61 5.02 4.16
N LEU A 110 1.22 5.34 3.02
CA LEU A 110 1.06 4.56 1.80
C LEU A 110 2.26 3.62 1.65
N LEU A 111 1.99 2.32 1.59
CA LEU A 111 3.00 1.28 1.42
C LEU A 111 2.79 0.58 0.07
N PHE A 112 3.81 0.63 -0.79
CA PHE A 112 3.80 0.04 -2.12
C PHE A 112 4.77 -1.14 -2.18
N LEU A 113 4.25 -2.36 -2.31
CA LEU A 113 5.04 -3.56 -2.53
C LEU A 113 5.20 -3.79 -4.04
N HIS A 114 6.39 -3.48 -4.56
CA HIS A 114 6.75 -3.66 -5.98
C HIS A 114 7.49 -4.98 -6.20
N ARG A 115 7.03 -5.78 -7.17
CA ARG A 115 7.67 -7.06 -7.54
C ARG A 115 8.97 -6.88 -8.31
N GLY A 116 9.21 -5.72 -8.90
CA GLY A 116 10.39 -5.46 -9.70
C GLY A 116 10.25 -5.91 -11.15
N GLY A 117 9.02 -6.03 -11.65
CA GLY A 117 8.76 -6.33 -13.05
C GLY A 117 9.16 -5.18 -13.98
N GLN A 118 8.97 -5.41 -15.26
CA GLN A 118 9.22 -4.43 -16.32
C GLN A 118 7.89 -3.95 -16.89
N ALA A 119 7.61 -2.67 -16.74
CA ALA A 119 6.51 -2.05 -17.46
C ALA A 119 6.87 -1.92 -18.95
N LYS A 120 5.85 -1.85 -19.82
CA LYS A 120 6.04 -1.72 -21.26
C LYS A 120 6.99 -0.57 -21.59
N ASP A 121 7.97 -0.83 -22.45
CA ASP A 121 8.95 0.15 -22.94
C ASP A 121 9.78 0.84 -21.82
N SER A 122 9.90 0.21 -20.65
CA SER A 122 10.71 0.70 -19.52
C SER A 122 11.81 -0.28 -19.16
N PRO A 123 12.93 0.15 -18.55
CA PRO A 123 13.88 -0.78 -17.96
C PRO A 123 13.25 -1.54 -16.80
N PRO A 124 13.82 -2.69 -16.37
CA PRO A 124 13.38 -3.38 -15.17
C PRO A 124 13.35 -2.44 -13.97
N SER A 125 12.25 -2.43 -13.24
CA SER A 125 12.09 -1.58 -12.07
C SER A 125 12.61 -2.25 -10.81
N PRO A 126 12.99 -1.50 -9.76
CA PRO A 126 13.44 -2.09 -8.51
C PRO A 126 12.30 -2.82 -7.80
N ALA A 127 12.65 -3.94 -7.13
CA ALA A 127 11.76 -4.68 -6.26
C ALA A 127 11.92 -4.22 -4.81
N GLY A 128 10.81 -4.19 -4.04
CA GLY A 128 10.87 -3.83 -2.63
C GLY A 128 9.56 -3.30 -2.09
N LEU A 129 9.54 -3.07 -0.79
CA LEU A 129 8.50 -2.32 -0.10
C LEU A 129 8.95 -0.87 0.01
N PHE A 130 8.20 0.02 -0.60
CA PHE A 130 8.43 1.46 -0.57
C PHE A 130 7.28 2.14 0.16
N GLY A 131 7.54 3.25 0.84
CA GLY A 131 6.47 3.95 1.51
C GLY A 131 6.88 5.30 2.06
N SER A 132 5.86 6.09 2.40
CA SER A 132 5.99 7.37 3.07
C SER A 132 4.69 7.77 3.76
N GLU A 133 4.77 8.68 4.71
CA GLU A 133 3.60 9.30 5.34
C GLU A 133 2.95 10.29 4.35
N ILE A 134 1.64 10.43 4.44
CA ILE A 134 0.83 11.18 3.46
C ILE A 134 1.19 12.67 3.39
N GLN A 135 1.71 13.27 4.46
CA GLN A 135 2.14 14.67 4.44
C GLN A 135 3.41 14.88 3.62
N ASP A 136 4.37 13.93 3.73
CA ASP A 136 5.57 13.95 2.90
C ASP A 136 5.20 13.73 1.42
N LEU A 137 4.25 12.83 1.17
CA LEU A 137 3.71 12.60 -0.16
C LEU A 137 2.99 13.83 -0.71
N ARG A 138 2.22 14.54 0.12
CA ARG A 138 1.50 15.76 -0.25
C ARG A 138 2.45 16.89 -0.64
N ALA A 139 3.57 17.01 0.06
CA ALA A 139 4.59 18.04 -0.21
C ALA A 139 5.44 17.72 -1.45
N ASN A 140 5.44 16.47 -1.93
CA ASN A 140 6.38 15.98 -2.94
C ASN A 140 5.67 15.20 -4.08
N VAL A 141 4.51 15.67 -4.53
CA VAL A 141 3.82 15.12 -5.70
C VAL A 141 4.68 15.35 -6.93
N SER A 142 4.98 14.28 -7.69
CA SER A 142 5.75 14.42 -8.93
C SER A 142 4.90 14.95 -10.07
N HIS A 143 3.75 14.34 -10.31
CA HIS A 143 2.74 14.87 -11.22
C HIS A 143 1.38 14.21 -11.01
N GLU A 144 0.37 14.75 -11.69
CA GLU A 144 -0.97 14.18 -11.78
C GLU A 144 -1.30 13.87 -13.24
N SER A 145 -2.11 12.83 -13.46
CA SER A 145 -2.63 12.49 -14.78
C SER A 145 -4.12 12.26 -14.70
N GLU A 146 -4.87 12.85 -15.61
CA GLU A 146 -6.30 12.60 -15.75
C GLU A 146 -6.62 11.43 -16.71
N LEU A 147 -5.61 10.93 -17.44
CA LEU A 147 -5.78 9.91 -18.46
C LEU A 147 -5.88 8.49 -17.89
N TRP A 148 -5.50 8.26 -16.64
CA TRP A 148 -5.41 6.94 -16.05
C TRP A 148 -6.22 6.86 -14.75
N GLY A 149 -6.66 5.63 -14.40
CA GLY A 149 -7.52 5.40 -13.25
C GLY A 149 -8.98 5.82 -13.51
N SER A 150 -9.83 5.65 -12.53
CA SER A 150 -11.25 6.01 -12.62
C SER A 150 -11.52 7.49 -12.37
N SER A 151 -10.61 8.17 -11.66
CA SER A 151 -10.71 9.59 -11.32
C SER A 151 -9.43 10.39 -11.60
N GLY A 152 -8.52 9.84 -12.42
CA GLY A 152 -7.16 10.31 -12.57
C GLY A 152 -6.23 9.70 -11.53
N MET A 153 -4.93 9.89 -11.73
CA MET A 153 -3.87 9.34 -10.88
C MET A 153 -2.99 10.44 -10.34
N ILE A 154 -2.46 10.22 -9.14
CA ILE A 154 -1.40 11.03 -8.53
C ILE A 154 -0.16 10.16 -8.34
N TYR A 155 1.04 10.71 -8.59
CA TYR A 155 2.29 9.97 -8.68
C TYR A 155 3.38 10.55 -7.80
N TRP A 156 4.25 9.66 -7.32
CA TRP A 156 5.45 9.96 -6.54
C TRP A 156 6.65 9.17 -7.04
N THR A 157 7.82 9.79 -6.99
CA THR A 157 9.10 9.15 -7.29
C THR A 157 9.73 8.55 -6.03
N ARG A 158 10.75 7.68 -6.24
CA ARG A 158 11.55 7.11 -5.16
C ARG A 158 12.50 8.15 -4.58
N THR A 159 12.97 7.91 -3.35
CA THR A 159 13.97 8.78 -2.69
C THR A 159 15.24 8.96 -3.51
N VAL A 160 15.73 7.91 -4.17
CA VAL A 160 16.94 8.00 -5.03
C VAL A 160 16.75 8.87 -6.27
N ASP A 161 15.52 9.09 -6.67
CA ASP A 161 15.14 9.96 -7.79
C ASP A 161 14.67 11.35 -7.29
N GLY A 162 14.97 11.69 -6.04
CA GLY A 162 14.57 12.96 -5.40
C GLY A 162 13.14 12.98 -4.89
N GLY A 163 12.45 11.85 -4.87
CA GLY A 163 11.08 11.74 -4.39
C GLY A 163 10.96 11.27 -2.94
N PRO A 164 9.73 11.22 -2.40
CA PRO A 164 9.48 10.91 -0.99
C PRO A 164 9.45 9.40 -0.67
N LEU A 165 9.30 8.52 -1.67
CA LEU A 165 9.13 7.09 -1.43
C LEU A 165 10.43 6.42 -1.02
N GLN A 166 10.56 6.08 0.25
CA GLN A 166 11.71 5.40 0.83
C GLN A 166 11.62 3.89 0.66
N LEU A 167 12.76 3.23 0.40
CA LEU A 167 12.86 1.76 0.46
C LEU A 167 12.88 1.32 1.93
N LEU A 168 11.81 0.64 2.36
CA LEU A 168 11.63 0.16 3.73
C LEU A 168 12.15 -1.27 3.91
N ALA A 169 12.05 -2.10 2.87
CA ALA A 169 12.56 -3.47 2.86
C ALA A 169 12.73 -4.00 1.43
N ALA A 170 13.69 -4.92 1.22
CA ALA A 170 13.77 -5.69 0.00
C ALA A 170 12.53 -6.58 -0.16
N TYR A 171 12.12 -6.86 -1.39
CA TYR A 171 10.90 -7.61 -1.72
C TYR A 171 10.85 -8.99 -1.06
N ASP A 172 11.94 -9.75 -1.15
CA ASP A 172 12.09 -11.07 -0.55
C ASP A 172 11.88 -11.04 0.97
N LYS A 173 12.36 -10.02 1.67
CA LYS A 173 12.17 -9.85 3.13
C LYS A 173 10.71 -9.62 3.51
N VAL A 174 9.89 -9.15 2.57
CA VAL A 174 8.45 -8.97 2.80
C VAL A 174 7.68 -10.25 2.48
N VAL A 175 8.01 -10.93 1.38
CA VAL A 175 7.24 -12.05 0.81
C VAL A 175 7.69 -13.42 1.31
N LEU A 176 8.98 -13.76 1.32
CA LEU A 176 9.49 -15.10 1.72
C LEU A 176 9.17 -15.50 3.17
N ALA A 177 8.89 -14.54 4.00
CA ALA A 177 8.42 -14.83 5.36
C ALA A 177 6.98 -15.38 5.39
N ASN A 178 6.26 -15.42 4.27
CA ASN A 178 4.94 -16.05 4.19
C ASN A 178 5.05 -17.58 4.14
N GLU A 179 5.98 -18.13 3.37
CA GLU A 179 6.15 -19.57 3.20
C GLU A 179 6.50 -20.28 4.51
N LYS A 180 7.40 -19.70 5.32
CA LYS A 180 7.78 -20.27 6.63
C LYS A 180 6.67 -20.24 7.68
N ALA A 181 5.74 -19.29 7.59
CA ALA A 181 4.62 -19.19 8.53
C ALA A 181 3.48 -20.16 8.16
N GLU A 182 3.27 -20.43 6.89
CA GLU A 182 2.29 -21.40 6.41
C GLU A 182 2.73 -22.84 6.68
N THR A 183 4.02 -23.15 6.47
CA THR A 183 4.59 -24.45 6.79
C THR A 183 4.47 -24.79 8.28
N ARG A 184 4.66 -23.83 9.18
CA ARG A 184 4.49 -24.02 10.64
C ARG A 184 3.02 -24.22 11.07
N ARG A 185 2.04 -23.71 10.33
CA ARG A 185 0.62 -23.91 10.64
C ARG A 185 0.09 -25.27 10.15
N GLN A 186 0.75 -25.87 9.18
CA GLN A 186 0.37 -27.19 8.62
C GLN A 186 0.97 -28.36 9.39
N THR A 187 1.91 -28.14 10.31
CA THR A 187 2.45 -29.18 11.19
C THR A 187 1.56 -29.26 12.43
N PRO A 188 0.76 -30.36 12.60
CA PRO A 188 -0.05 -30.54 13.82
C PRO A 188 0.88 -30.61 15.04
N PRO A 189 0.46 -30.11 16.22
CA PRO A 189 1.23 -30.31 17.43
C PRO A 189 1.37 -31.80 17.68
N GLU A 190 2.62 -32.29 17.82
CA GLU A 190 2.89 -33.65 18.27
C GLU A 190 2.13 -33.84 19.59
N ARG A 191 1.14 -34.75 19.59
CA ARG A 191 0.47 -35.16 20.82
C ARG A 191 1.49 -36.00 21.58
N ASN A 192 2.10 -35.42 22.59
CA ASN A 192 2.82 -36.17 23.59
C ASN A 192 1.83 -37.15 24.25
N ALA A 193 2.08 -38.42 24.04
CA ALA A 193 1.41 -39.54 24.71
C ALA A 193 1.99 -39.73 26.13
#